data_931a5e77140aea8ea2722b5aebfcdc12
#
_entry.id   931a5e77140aea8ea2722b5aebfcdc12
#
_cell.length_a   1.000
_cell.length_b   1.000
_cell.length_c   1.000
_cell.angle_alpha   90.00
_cell.angle_beta   90.00
_cell.angle_gamma   90.00
#
_symmetry.space_group_name_H-M   'P 1'
#
loop_
_entity.id
_entity.type
_entity.pdbx_description
1 polymer ?
#
loop_
_entity_poly.entity_id
_entity_poly.type
_entity_poly.pdbx_seq_one_letter_code
_entity_poly.pdbx_strand_id
1 'polypeptide(L)'
;MRVNLPHFEIWEQEPGLHGIYRQVERAGRVCYKSEDHQTEDSAEPFARRMMANHHTAMLEHATVYLTFDCPNGQVPDNAKRYVDNPFTHTHLVGNKLYVTTNLRVVNDNGWTSDLEHVVEPTEHHDRRITVHFTTQIAISREYNRHRVNSIAEQSTRYCNYSKDKFGNEIAINLPT
;
A
#
# COMPACT_ATOMS: atom_id res chain seq x y z
N MET A 1 17.92 17.34 19.25
CA MET A 1 17.28 16.06 19.58
C MET A 1 15.80 16.32 19.71
N ARG A 2 14.98 15.66 18.89
CA ARG A 2 13.52 15.77 18.93
C ARG A 2 12.92 14.56 19.64
N VAL A 3 11.94 14.81 20.50
CA VAL A 3 11.16 13.75 21.17
C VAL A 3 9.78 13.68 20.52
N ASN A 4 9.40 12.52 20.04
CA ASN A 4 8.09 12.27 19.48
C ASN A 4 7.24 11.50 20.49
N LEU A 5 5.97 11.88 20.60
CA LEU A 5 4.97 11.11 21.32
C LEU A 5 4.45 9.98 20.42
N PRO A 6 4.15 8.80 20.99
CA PRO A 6 3.53 7.74 20.23
C PRO A 6 2.14 8.17 19.77
N HIS A 7 1.82 7.90 18.51
CA HIS A 7 0.50 8.16 17.95
C HIS A 7 0.27 7.26 16.72
N PHE A 8 -0.96 7.24 16.26
CA PHE A 8 -1.31 6.60 14.99
C PHE A 8 -2.32 7.47 14.25
N GLU A 9 -2.39 7.25 12.95
CA GLU A 9 -3.40 7.81 12.06
C GLU A 9 -3.82 6.77 11.01
N ILE A 10 -5.07 6.82 10.61
CA ILE A 10 -5.58 6.01 9.52
C ILE A 10 -5.39 6.80 8.22
N TRP A 11 -4.70 6.19 7.27
CA TRP A 11 -4.53 6.78 5.95
C TRP A 11 -5.59 6.29 5.00
N GLU A 12 -6.50 7.17 4.67
CA GLU A 12 -7.48 6.94 3.62
C GLU A 12 -6.77 6.97 2.27
N GLN A 13 -7.06 5.97 1.41
CA GLN A 13 -6.58 5.95 0.04
C GLN A 13 -7.54 6.74 -0.83
N GLU A 14 -7.02 7.68 -1.60
CA GLU A 14 -7.78 8.41 -2.60
C GLU A 14 -8.28 7.46 -3.70
N PRO A 15 -9.43 7.74 -4.33
CA PRO A 15 -9.99 6.89 -5.38
C PRO A 15 -9.15 6.90 -6.67
N GLY A 16 -9.35 5.87 -7.48
CA GLY A 16 -8.76 5.77 -8.81
C GLY A 16 -7.27 5.43 -8.83
N LEU A 17 -6.70 5.40 -10.03
CA LEU A 17 -5.32 5.00 -10.25
C LEU A 17 -4.31 5.97 -9.61
N HIS A 18 -4.63 7.26 -9.60
CA HIS A 18 -3.81 8.26 -8.92
C HIS A 18 -3.70 7.97 -7.42
N GLY A 19 -4.83 7.67 -6.75
CA GLY A 19 -4.85 7.33 -5.33
C GLY A 19 -4.07 6.05 -5.02
N ILE A 20 -4.11 5.05 -5.91
CA ILE A 20 -3.30 3.83 -5.83
C ILE A 20 -1.81 4.19 -5.81
N TYR A 21 -1.33 5.00 -6.76
CA TYR A 21 0.08 5.40 -6.82
C TYR A 21 0.49 6.28 -5.63
N ARG A 22 -0.41 7.17 -5.21
CA ARG A 22 -0.16 8.03 -4.05
C ARG A 22 -0.01 7.24 -2.76
N GLN A 23 -0.76 6.17 -2.59
CA GLN A 23 -0.64 5.27 -1.44
C GLN A 23 0.71 4.52 -1.44
N VAL A 24 1.18 4.06 -2.60
CA VAL A 24 2.53 3.48 -2.75
C VAL A 24 3.60 4.50 -2.36
N GLU A 25 3.47 5.72 -2.86
CA GLU A 25 4.44 6.78 -2.56
C GLU A 25 4.48 7.10 -1.07
N ARG A 26 3.32 7.31 -0.42
CA ARG A 26 3.24 7.57 1.02
C ARG A 26 3.99 6.50 1.82
N ALA A 27 3.69 5.22 1.59
CA ALA A 27 4.35 4.11 2.28
C ALA A 27 5.85 4.05 1.99
N GLY A 28 6.24 4.22 0.72
CA GLY A 28 7.64 4.19 0.33
C GLY A 28 8.46 5.36 0.90
N ARG A 29 7.87 6.54 0.97
CA ARG A 29 8.54 7.73 1.53
C ARG A 29 8.83 7.58 3.01
N VAL A 30 7.94 6.95 3.79
CA VAL A 30 8.21 6.60 5.19
C VAL A 30 9.49 5.77 5.31
N CYS A 31 9.65 4.73 4.48
CA CYS A 31 10.84 3.88 4.52
C CYS A 31 12.15 4.65 4.28
N TYR A 32 12.11 5.65 3.42
CA TYR A 32 13.28 6.44 3.02
C TYR A 32 13.41 7.78 3.75
N LYS A 33 12.48 8.10 4.65
CA LYS A 33 12.37 9.40 5.32
C LYS A 33 12.47 10.55 4.31
N SER A 34 11.56 10.56 3.37
CA SER A 34 11.53 11.52 2.25
C SER A 34 10.12 12.03 1.97
N GLU A 35 9.31 12.15 3.01
CA GLU A 35 7.90 12.56 2.96
C GLU A 35 7.74 13.97 2.39
N ASP A 36 8.70 14.84 2.67
CA ASP A 36 8.79 16.22 2.18
C ASP A 36 9.05 16.33 0.67
N HIS A 37 9.40 15.24 0.00
CA HIS A 37 9.54 15.17 -1.45
C HIS A 37 8.24 14.81 -2.19
N GLN A 38 7.12 14.69 -1.50
CA GLN A 38 5.83 14.48 -2.13
C GLN A 38 5.34 15.76 -2.80
N THR A 39 4.93 15.64 -4.06
CA THR A 39 4.31 16.70 -4.83
C THR A 39 3.05 16.18 -5.50
N GLU A 40 2.29 17.04 -6.15
CA GLU A 40 1.07 16.66 -6.87
C GLU A 40 1.35 15.59 -7.95
N ASP A 41 2.48 15.69 -8.66
CA ASP A 41 2.82 14.84 -9.79
C ASP A 41 3.85 13.73 -9.44
N SER A 42 4.27 13.59 -8.18
CA SER A 42 5.37 12.68 -7.83
C SER A 42 4.96 11.22 -7.68
N ALA A 43 3.68 10.94 -7.47
CA ALA A 43 3.16 9.62 -7.11
C ALA A 43 3.37 8.56 -8.21
N GLU A 44 2.98 8.84 -9.44
CA GLU A 44 3.11 7.90 -10.55
C GLU A 44 4.58 7.60 -10.89
N PRO A 45 5.47 8.59 -11.08
CA PRO A 45 6.89 8.32 -11.29
C PRO A 45 7.53 7.54 -10.16
N PHE A 46 7.12 7.79 -8.91
CA PHE A 46 7.60 7.03 -7.76
C PHE A 46 7.16 5.57 -7.81
N ALA A 47 5.86 5.30 -8.00
CA ALA A 47 5.33 3.96 -8.08
C ALA A 47 5.94 3.15 -9.25
N ARG A 48 6.04 3.76 -10.43
CA ARG A 48 6.69 3.14 -11.60
C ARG A 48 8.16 2.78 -11.35
N ARG A 49 8.89 3.62 -10.63
CA ARG A 49 10.28 3.34 -10.22
C ARG A 49 10.34 2.17 -9.23
N MET A 50 9.40 2.05 -8.29
CA MET A 50 9.33 0.90 -7.37
C MET A 50 9.10 -0.40 -8.14
N MET A 51 8.21 -0.40 -9.13
CA MET A 51 7.96 -1.54 -10.02
C MET A 51 9.22 -1.92 -10.81
N ALA A 52 9.84 -0.95 -11.47
CA ALA A 52 11.02 -1.17 -12.32
C ALA A 52 12.24 -1.67 -11.54
N ASN A 53 12.41 -1.25 -10.29
CA ASN A 53 13.51 -1.65 -9.43
C ASN A 53 13.17 -2.90 -8.57
N HIS A 54 12.04 -3.54 -8.80
CA HIS A 54 11.56 -4.70 -8.03
C HIS A 54 11.44 -4.44 -6.52
N HIS A 55 11.20 -3.20 -6.11
CA HIS A 55 10.90 -2.85 -4.73
C HIS A 55 9.40 -3.01 -4.45
N THR A 56 8.88 -4.21 -4.75
CA THR A 56 7.44 -4.45 -4.85
C THR A 56 6.72 -4.54 -3.50
N ALA A 57 7.45 -4.64 -2.38
CA ALA A 57 6.84 -4.64 -1.05
C ALA A 57 6.00 -3.37 -0.78
N MET A 58 6.41 -2.21 -1.29
CA MET A 58 5.65 -0.96 -1.13
C MET A 58 4.33 -0.97 -1.90
N LEU A 59 4.24 -1.74 -2.97
CA LEU A 59 3.02 -1.87 -3.78
C LEU A 59 1.88 -2.57 -3.02
N GLU A 60 2.20 -3.33 -1.97
CA GLU A 60 1.21 -4.00 -1.12
C GLU A 60 0.31 -3.01 -0.37
N HIS A 61 0.80 -1.80 -0.09
CA HIS A 61 0.06 -0.78 0.63
C HIS A 61 -1.05 -0.12 -0.20
N ALA A 62 -0.98 -0.25 -1.52
CA ALA A 62 -2.00 0.29 -2.41
C ALA A 62 -3.08 -0.77 -2.69
N THR A 63 -4.30 -0.49 -2.26
CA THR A 63 -5.45 -1.35 -2.50
C THR A 63 -5.97 -1.12 -3.92
N VAL A 64 -6.29 -2.20 -4.61
CA VAL A 64 -6.89 -2.19 -5.93
C VAL A 64 -8.28 -2.83 -5.83
N TYR A 65 -9.29 -2.06 -6.19
CA TYR A 65 -10.67 -2.49 -6.27
C TYR A 65 -11.06 -2.64 -7.74
N LEU A 66 -11.52 -3.85 -8.12
CA LEU A 66 -11.94 -4.15 -9.49
C LEU A 66 -13.36 -4.71 -9.48
N THR A 67 -14.04 -4.56 -10.61
CA THR A 67 -15.34 -5.20 -10.82
C THR A 67 -15.37 -5.83 -12.22
N PHE A 68 -15.83 -7.08 -12.28
CA PHE A 68 -15.99 -7.81 -13.52
C PHE A 68 -17.46 -8.22 -13.70
N ASP A 69 -17.97 -8.09 -14.91
CA ASP A 69 -19.29 -8.58 -15.25
C ASP A 69 -19.28 -10.12 -15.36
N CYS A 70 -20.24 -10.75 -14.71
CA CYS A 70 -20.38 -12.21 -14.62
C CYS A 70 -21.76 -12.63 -15.16
N PRO A 71 -21.97 -12.65 -16.48
CA PRO A 71 -23.25 -13.03 -17.05
C PRO A 71 -23.73 -14.40 -16.55
N ASN A 72 -24.98 -14.48 -16.11
CA ASN A 72 -25.55 -15.68 -15.48
C ASN A 72 -24.77 -16.19 -14.24
N GLY A 73 -24.08 -15.33 -13.52
CA GLY A 73 -23.27 -15.68 -12.38
C GLY A 73 -21.96 -16.43 -12.71
N GLN A 74 -21.56 -16.46 -13.98
CA GLN A 74 -20.34 -17.12 -14.42
C GLN A 74 -19.17 -16.15 -14.41
N VAL A 75 -18.14 -16.48 -13.61
CA VAL A 75 -16.90 -15.68 -13.56
C VAL A 75 -16.15 -15.82 -14.88
N PRO A 76 -15.85 -14.72 -15.59
CA PRO A 76 -15.12 -14.77 -16.85
C PRO A 76 -13.66 -15.21 -16.63
N ASP A 77 -13.05 -15.82 -17.67
CA ASP A 77 -11.73 -16.44 -17.55
C ASP A 77 -10.64 -15.45 -17.10
N ASN A 78 -10.72 -14.20 -17.55
CA ASN A 78 -9.79 -13.15 -17.16
C ASN A 78 -9.91 -12.74 -15.67
N ALA A 79 -11.01 -13.05 -15.00
CA ALA A 79 -11.23 -12.76 -13.58
C ALA A 79 -10.99 -13.98 -12.66
N LYS A 80 -11.00 -15.21 -13.20
CA LYS A 80 -10.75 -16.42 -12.41
C LYS A 80 -9.44 -16.38 -11.65
N ARG A 81 -8.40 -15.79 -12.24
CA ARG A 81 -7.09 -15.62 -11.62
C ARG A 81 -7.11 -14.87 -10.28
N TYR A 82 -8.12 -14.02 -10.06
CA TYR A 82 -8.31 -13.34 -8.77
C TYR A 82 -8.98 -14.23 -7.74
N VAL A 83 -9.88 -15.10 -8.17
CA VAL A 83 -10.58 -16.05 -7.27
C VAL A 83 -9.59 -17.04 -6.66
N ASP A 84 -8.61 -17.48 -7.44
CA ASP A 84 -7.61 -18.47 -7.02
C ASP A 84 -6.38 -17.85 -6.33
N ASN A 85 -6.29 -16.51 -6.26
CA ASN A 85 -5.13 -15.83 -5.70
C ASN A 85 -5.25 -15.67 -4.18
N PRO A 86 -4.28 -16.16 -3.38
CA PRO A 86 -4.36 -16.14 -1.92
C PRO A 86 -4.28 -14.74 -1.28
N PHE A 87 -3.90 -13.72 -2.05
CA PHE A 87 -3.79 -12.33 -1.60
C PHE A 87 -4.93 -11.45 -2.12
N THR A 88 -5.99 -12.09 -2.60
CA THR A 88 -7.15 -11.42 -3.17
C THR A 88 -8.42 -11.92 -2.48
N HIS A 89 -9.32 -11.01 -2.20
CA HIS A 89 -10.67 -11.31 -1.71
C HIS A 89 -11.68 -11.03 -2.81
N THR A 90 -12.61 -11.94 -3.01
CA THR A 90 -13.61 -11.83 -4.07
C THR A 90 -15.01 -12.15 -3.56
N HIS A 91 -16.00 -11.38 -4.02
CA HIS A 91 -17.41 -11.59 -3.74
C HIS A 91 -18.21 -11.57 -5.04
N LEU A 92 -18.92 -12.66 -5.34
CA LEU A 92 -19.84 -12.70 -6.46
C LEU A 92 -21.24 -12.32 -5.96
N VAL A 93 -21.73 -11.18 -6.43
CA VAL A 93 -23.07 -10.68 -6.07
C VAL A 93 -23.86 -10.41 -7.33
N GLY A 94 -24.93 -11.18 -7.53
CA GLY A 94 -25.70 -11.15 -8.77
C GLY A 94 -24.85 -11.52 -9.98
N ASN A 95 -24.74 -10.60 -10.92
CA ASN A 95 -23.95 -10.77 -12.15
C ASN A 95 -22.62 -9.99 -12.12
N LYS A 96 -22.08 -9.71 -10.94
CA LYS A 96 -20.82 -8.98 -10.78
C LYS A 96 -19.90 -9.65 -9.78
N LEU A 97 -18.62 -9.77 -10.15
CA LEU A 97 -17.53 -10.16 -9.26
C LEU A 97 -16.84 -8.90 -8.75
N TYR A 98 -16.83 -8.73 -7.44
CA TYR A 98 -16.12 -7.67 -6.74
C TYR A 98 -14.79 -8.22 -6.24
N VAL A 99 -13.71 -7.53 -6.54
CA VAL A 99 -12.35 -7.96 -6.26
C VAL A 99 -11.63 -6.92 -5.43
N THR A 100 -11.11 -7.30 -4.28
CA THR A 100 -10.21 -6.50 -3.46
C THR A 100 -8.85 -7.15 -3.45
N THR A 101 -7.85 -6.46 -3.99
CA THR A 101 -6.46 -6.93 -4.05
C THR A 101 -5.49 -5.76 -3.77
N ASN A 102 -4.23 -5.92 -4.12
CA ASN A 102 -3.23 -4.87 -4.01
C ASN A 102 -2.40 -4.74 -5.29
N LEU A 103 -1.74 -3.59 -5.45
CA LEU A 103 -0.97 -3.31 -6.67
C LEU A 103 0.19 -4.29 -6.88
N ARG A 104 0.75 -4.89 -5.81
CA ARG A 104 1.80 -5.90 -5.95
C ARG A 104 1.30 -7.14 -6.65
N VAL A 105 0.13 -7.65 -6.28
CA VAL A 105 -0.48 -8.81 -6.96
C VAL A 105 -0.66 -8.53 -8.44
N VAL A 106 -1.20 -7.37 -8.78
CA VAL A 106 -1.40 -6.96 -10.18
C VAL A 106 -0.08 -6.85 -10.94
N ASN A 107 0.94 -6.24 -10.33
CA ASN A 107 2.25 -6.03 -10.94
C ASN A 107 3.03 -7.34 -11.11
N ASP A 108 3.17 -8.13 -10.04
CA ASP A 108 4.05 -9.31 -10.01
C ASP A 108 3.51 -10.45 -10.89
N ASN A 109 2.20 -10.44 -11.18
CA ASN A 109 1.56 -11.38 -12.10
C ASN A 109 1.42 -10.85 -13.55
N GLY A 110 1.81 -9.61 -13.81
CA GLY A 110 1.69 -9.00 -15.15
C GLY A 110 0.26 -8.63 -15.54
N TRP A 111 -0.62 -8.39 -14.58
CA TRP A 111 -2.05 -8.07 -14.81
C TRP A 111 -2.34 -6.56 -14.85
N THR A 112 -1.35 -5.76 -15.19
CA THR A 112 -1.45 -4.29 -15.16
C THR A 112 -2.51 -3.72 -16.11
N SER A 113 -2.91 -4.46 -17.16
CA SER A 113 -4.05 -4.10 -18.02
C SER A 113 -5.37 -4.02 -17.24
N ASP A 114 -5.50 -4.77 -16.13
CA ASP A 114 -6.73 -4.77 -15.34
C ASP A 114 -6.92 -3.48 -14.53
N LEU A 115 -5.90 -2.64 -14.44
CA LEU A 115 -6.03 -1.32 -13.83
C LEU A 115 -7.01 -0.41 -14.59
N GLU A 116 -7.37 -0.76 -15.83
CA GLU A 116 -8.47 -0.13 -16.57
C GLU A 116 -9.86 -0.42 -15.97
N HIS A 117 -9.97 -1.49 -15.17
CA HIS A 117 -11.19 -1.90 -14.47
C HIS A 117 -11.25 -1.42 -13.01
N VAL A 118 -10.34 -0.54 -12.60
CA VAL A 118 -10.35 0.04 -11.25
C VAL A 118 -11.62 0.82 -11.01
N VAL A 119 -12.26 0.53 -9.90
CA VAL A 119 -13.48 1.20 -9.44
C VAL A 119 -13.29 1.78 -8.03
N GLU A 120 -14.19 2.64 -7.63
CA GLU A 120 -14.30 3.03 -6.22
C GLU A 120 -14.83 1.85 -5.39
N PRO A 121 -14.39 1.72 -4.11
CA PRO A 121 -14.87 0.66 -3.25
C PRO A 121 -16.38 0.80 -3.01
N THR A 122 -17.06 -0.33 -3.05
CA THR A 122 -18.48 -0.47 -2.70
C THR A 122 -18.64 -1.29 -1.43
N GLU A 123 -19.86 -1.44 -0.93
CA GLU A 123 -20.19 -2.31 0.20
C GLU A 123 -19.90 -3.80 -0.04
N HIS A 124 -19.68 -4.19 -1.30
CA HIS A 124 -19.37 -5.56 -1.69
C HIS A 124 -17.86 -5.84 -1.78
N HIS A 125 -17.01 -4.84 -1.59
CA HIS A 125 -15.56 -5.00 -1.51
C HIS A 125 -15.11 -5.14 -0.06
N ASP A 126 -14.15 -6.02 0.19
CA ASP A 126 -13.47 -6.05 1.49
C ASP A 126 -12.63 -4.79 1.68
N ARG A 127 -12.74 -4.17 2.84
CA ARG A 127 -11.97 -2.96 3.16
C ARG A 127 -10.57 -3.35 3.64
N ARG A 128 -9.57 -2.69 3.07
CA ARG A 128 -8.20 -2.70 3.58
C ARG A 128 -7.90 -1.34 4.20
N ILE A 129 -7.27 -1.36 5.36
CA ILE A 129 -6.96 -0.15 6.13
C ILE A 129 -5.45 -0.01 6.22
N THR A 130 -4.94 1.17 5.91
CA THR A 130 -3.54 1.53 6.15
C THR A 130 -3.47 2.39 7.41
N VAL A 131 -2.64 1.97 8.36
CA VAL A 131 -2.40 2.71 9.60
C VAL A 131 -0.93 3.13 9.65
N HIS A 132 -0.70 4.42 9.85
CA HIS A 132 0.62 4.96 10.08
C HIS A 132 0.86 5.14 11.58
N PHE A 133 1.90 4.50 12.09
CA PHE A 133 2.28 4.56 13.50
C PHE A 133 3.57 5.32 13.70
N THR A 134 3.60 6.18 14.71
CA THR A 134 4.83 6.68 15.30
C THR A 134 5.00 6.00 16.65
N THR A 135 5.99 5.12 16.76
CA THR A 135 6.21 4.32 17.96
C THR A 135 7.69 3.99 18.15
N GLN A 136 8.05 3.45 19.29
CA GLN A 136 9.42 2.99 19.53
C GLN A 136 9.75 1.72 18.72
N ILE A 137 11.04 1.53 18.44
CA ILE A 137 11.52 0.44 17.57
C ILE A 137 11.21 -0.96 18.14
N ALA A 138 11.07 -1.11 19.44
CA ALA A 138 10.70 -2.39 20.04
C ALA A 138 9.29 -2.81 19.63
N ILE A 139 8.35 -1.87 19.61
CA ILE A 139 6.95 -2.09 19.18
C ILE A 139 6.91 -2.43 17.70
N SER A 140 7.60 -1.66 16.83
CA SER A 140 7.61 -1.94 15.39
C SER A 140 8.16 -3.33 15.07
N ARG A 141 9.18 -3.79 15.81
CA ARG A 141 9.74 -5.14 15.65
C ARG A 141 8.79 -6.25 16.08
N GLU A 142 7.99 -6.04 17.10
CA GLU A 142 6.92 -7.00 17.45
C GLU A 142 5.81 -7.01 16.39
N TYR A 143 5.46 -5.83 15.85
CA TYR A 143 4.50 -5.73 14.74
C TYR A 143 4.97 -6.49 13.50
N ASN A 144 6.27 -6.45 13.18
CA ASN A 144 6.86 -7.17 12.05
C ASN A 144 6.75 -8.71 12.16
N ARG A 145 6.37 -9.24 13.30
CA ARG A 145 6.12 -10.68 13.49
C ARG A 145 4.73 -11.10 13.00
N HIS A 146 3.80 -10.17 12.86
CA HIS A 146 2.46 -10.42 12.32
C HIS A 146 2.52 -10.47 10.79
N ARG A 147 2.82 -11.64 10.23
CA ARG A 147 3.13 -11.86 8.81
C ARG A 147 1.95 -11.71 7.86
N VAL A 148 0.75 -11.54 8.40
CA VAL A 148 -0.47 -11.27 7.62
C VAL A 148 -0.61 -9.80 7.20
N ASN A 149 0.23 -8.93 7.75
CA ASN A 149 0.21 -7.49 7.46
C ASN A 149 1.31 -7.13 6.46
N SER A 150 1.00 -6.19 5.57
CA SER A 150 2.01 -5.48 4.78
C SER A 150 2.60 -4.36 5.63
N ILE A 151 3.91 -4.32 5.80
CA ILE A 151 4.58 -3.39 6.72
C ILE A 151 5.65 -2.61 5.97
N ALA A 152 5.60 -1.27 6.12
CA ALA A 152 6.63 -0.35 5.70
C ALA A 152 7.19 0.35 6.95
N GLU A 153 8.46 0.16 7.25
CA GLU A 153 9.13 0.74 8.41
C GLU A 153 10.24 1.70 7.95
N GLN A 154 10.39 2.82 8.65
CA GLN A 154 11.50 3.74 8.39
C GLN A 154 12.84 3.01 8.58
N SER A 155 13.65 3.00 7.53
CA SER A 155 14.89 2.23 7.51
C SER A 155 15.96 2.86 8.41
N THR A 156 16.32 2.18 9.49
CA THR A 156 17.42 2.59 10.36
C THR A 156 18.81 2.38 9.74
N ARG A 157 18.91 1.62 8.64
CA ARG A 157 20.16 1.41 7.89
C ARG A 157 20.39 2.49 6.83
N TYR A 158 19.30 2.95 6.20
CA TYR A 158 19.36 3.98 5.15
C TYR A 158 19.39 5.39 5.74
N CYS A 159 18.56 5.66 6.74
CA CYS A 159 18.42 6.98 7.34
C CYS A 159 19.55 7.24 8.34
N ASN A 160 20.56 7.99 7.92
CA ASN A 160 21.64 8.44 8.80
C ASN A 160 21.34 9.85 9.34
N TYR A 161 20.84 9.91 10.57
CA TYR A 161 20.38 11.15 11.20
C TYR A 161 21.47 12.19 11.47
N SER A 162 22.75 11.85 11.30
CA SER A 162 23.85 12.81 11.41
C SER A 162 24.09 13.61 10.12
N LYS A 163 23.33 13.31 9.04
CA LYS A 163 23.43 14.01 7.76
C LYS A 163 22.30 15.01 7.60
N ASP A 164 22.59 16.17 7.01
CA ASP A 164 21.61 17.23 6.72
C ASP A 164 20.41 16.73 5.93
N LYS A 165 20.62 15.80 4.99
CA LYS A 165 19.57 15.12 4.22
C LYS A 165 18.46 14.51 5.10
N PHE A 166 18.75 14.16 6.34
CA PHE A 166 17.81 13.56 7.29
C PHE A 166 17.50 14.49 8.48
N GLY A 167 17.74 15.82 8.28
CA GLY A 167 17.43 16.86 9.25
C GLY A 167 18.46 17.06 10.33
N ASN A 168 19.63 16.38 10.25
CA ASN A 168 20.76 16.50 11.21
C ASN A 168 20.32 16.45 12.69
N GLU A 169 19.24 15.74 12.98
CA GLU A 169 18.64 15.67 14.30
C GLU A 169 18.19 14.24 14.63
N ILE A 170 18.65 13.73 15.75
CA ILE A 170 18.17 12.45 16.27
C ILE A 170 16.76 12.63 16.83
N ALA A 171 15.81 11.86 16.31
CA ALA A 171 14.47 11.75 16.86
C ALA A 171 14.36 10.50 17.75
N ILE A 172 13.81 10.67 18.93
CA ILE A 172 13.52 9.59 19.87
C ILE A 172 12.01 9.50 20.05
N ASN A 173 11.46 8.31 19.84
CA ASN A 173 10.07 8.04 20.14
C ASN A 173 9.97 7.55 21.58
N LEU A 174 9.11 8.20 22.37
CA LEU A 174 8.88 7.78 23.75
C LEU A 174 8.22 6.40 23.80
N PRO A 175 8.52 5.61 24.86
CA PRO A 175 7.77 4.39 25.13
C PRO A 175 6.28 4.69 25.33
N THR A 176 5.43 3.75 24.91
CA THR A 176 3.98 3.74 25.22
C THR A 176 3.75 3.14 26.60
#